data_9b7d3b56ce5e0674bfb7df542d0a6736
#
_entry.id   9b7d3b56ce5e0674bfb7df542d0a6736
#
_cell.length_a   1.000
_cell.length_b   1.000
_cell.length_c   1.000
_cell.angle_alpha   90.00
_cell.angle_beta   90.00
_cell.angle_gamma   90.00
#
_symmetry.space_group_name_H-M   'P 1'
#
loop_
_entity.id
_entity.type
_entity.pdbx_description
1 polymer ?
#
loop_
_entity_poly.entity_id
_entity_poly.type
_entity_poly.pdbx_seq_one_letter_code
_entity_poly.pdbx_strand_id
1 'polypeptide(L)'
;MSIECYTDNRWIARDPGTGTYTDDIKIRNSFRSLEYHWGPKAKIQIPKEDEFDCFKLNYMGNGHTLIFNKYNYFGYADFNGKRIYRKIIIHDGEVLIEDFSNDVDLEEYTSWGESNNGTKILFSNGYKRVN
;
A
#
# COMPACT_ATOMS: atom_id res chain seq x y z
N MET A 1 -6.38 -1.32 -1.61
CA MET A 1 -6.76 -0.14 -0.77
C MET A 1 -5.58 0.84 -0.59
N SER A 2 -4.63 0.82 -1.50
CA SER A 2 -3.64 1.90 -1.59
C SER A 2 -4.31 3.20 -2.03
N ILE A 3 -3.75 4.32 -1.63
CA ILE A 3 -4.21 5.65 -2.03
C ILE A 3 -3.08 6.45 -2.65
N GLU A 4 -3.45 7.41 -3.45
CA GLU A 4 -2.60 8.51 -3.87
C GLU A 4 -3.25 9.82 -3.43
N CYS A 5 -2.46 10.75 -2.95
CA CYS A 5 -2.93 12.05 -2.49
C CYS A 5 -2.02 13.16 -3.01
N TYR A 6 -2.61 14.08 -3.76
CA TYR A 6 -1.96 15.27 -4.30
C TYR A 6 -2.71 16.50 -3.87
N THR A 7 -2.06 17.43 -3.19
CA THR A 7 -2.63 18.70 -2.75
C THR A 7 -1.55 19.76 -2.65
N ASP A 8 -1.92 21.02 -2.73
CA ASP A 8 -1.01 22.18 -2.64
C ASP A 8 0.22 22.07 -3.56
N ASN A 9 -0.02 21.58 -4.80
CA ASN A 9 1.01 21.37 -5.81
C ASN A 9 2.11 20.37 -5.41
N ARG A 10 1.83 19.45 -4.50
CA ARG A 10 2.76 18.40 -4.08
C ARG A 10 2.06 17.07 -3.83
N TRP A 11 2.80 16.01 -3.98
CA TRP A 11 2.39 14.68 -3.57
C TRP A 11 2.57 14.54 -2.05
N ILE A 12 1.51 14.13 -1.37
CA ILE A 12 1.55 13.71 0.04
C ILE A 12 1.70 12.19 0.12
N ALA A 13 0.96 11.46 -0.73
CA ALA A 13 1.10 10.04 -0.93
C ALA A 13 1.17 9.76 -2.42
N ARG A 14 2.13 8.99 -2.87
CA ARG A 14 2.34 8.65 -4.28
C ARG A 14 2.66 7.16 -4.42
N ASP A 15 2.08 6.51 -5.41
CA ASP A 15 2.48 5.16 -5.79
C ASP A 15 3.95 5.15 -6.24
N PRO A 16 4.79 4.25 -5.74
CA PRO A 16 6.22 4.22 -6.06
C PRO A 16 6.49 3.74 -7.50
N GLY A 17 5.48 3.25 -8.21
CA GLY A 17 5.62 2.67 -9.54
C GLY A 17 6.14 1.24 -9.52
N THR A 18 6.78 0.84 -10.60
CA THR A 18 7.16 -0.57 -10.82
C THR A 18 8.66 -0.85 -10.61
N GLY A 19 9.51 0.15 -10.82
CA GLY A 19 10.98 0.01 -10.75
C GLY A 19 11.54 -0.79 -11.91
N THR A 20 11.49 -2.10 -11.82
CA THR A 20 11.95 -3.04 -12.86
C THR A 20 10.95 -4.20 -13.02
N TYR A 21 11.04 -4.94 -14.13
CA TYR A 21 10.18 -6.12 -14.36
C TYR A 21 10.92 -7.43 -14.11
N THR A 22 12.04 -7.65 -14.77
CA THR A 22 12.73 -8.96 -14.81
C THR A 22 14.20 -8.90 -14.46
N ASP A 23 14.83 -7.75 -14.52
CA ASP A 23 16.29 -7.64 -14.38
C ASP A 23 16.78 -7.83 -12.93
N ASP A 24 15.94 -7.43 -11.98
CA ASP A 24 16.24 -7.58 -10.56
C ASP A 24 14.96 -7.92 -9.78
N ILE A 25 14.86 -9.19 -9.41
CA ILE A 25 13.69 -9.70 -8.68
C ILE A 25 13.57 -9.10 -7.27
N LYS A 26 14.67 -8.73 -6.63
CA LYS A 26 14.64 -8.11 -5.30
C LYS A 26 14.06 -6.71 -5.36
N ILE A 27 14.53 -5.90 -6.31
CA ILE A 27 13.98 -4.57 -6.56
C ILE A 27 12.50 -4.70 -6.95
N ARG A 28 12.16 -5.63 -7.85
CA ARG A 28 10.78 -5.87 -8.25
C ARG A 28 9.89 -6.23 -7.07
N ASN A 29 10.35 -7.11 -6.18
CA ASN A 29 9.60 -7.52 -4.99
C ASN A 29 9.42 -6.36 -4.00
N SER A 30 10.42 -5.50 -3.83
CA SER A 30 10.26 -4.29 -3.01
C SER A 30 9.15 -3.40 -3.54
N PHE A 31 9.13 -3.08 -4.83
CA PHE A 31 8.12 -2.21 -5.43
C PHE A 31 6.69 -2.77 -5.38
N ARG A 32 6.49 -4.06 -5.30
CA ARG A 32 5.16 -4.68 -5.17
C ARG A 32 4.80 -5.09 -3.75
N SER A 33 5.66 -4.80 -2.78
CA SER A 33 5.38 -5.10 -1.37
C SER A 33 4.38 -4.12 -0.77
N LEU A 34 3.70 -4.54 0.29
CA LEU A 34 2.78 -3.68 1.03
C LEU A 34 3.47 -2.45 1.66
N GLU A 35 4.76 -2.55 1.94
CA GLU A 35 5.54 -1.46 2.52
C GLU A 35 5.70 -0.26 1.59
N TYR A 36 5.74 -0.53 0.29
CA TYR A 36 5.92 0.50 -0.74
C TYR A 36 4.62 1.18 -1.16
N HIS A 37 3.48 0.65 -0.74
CA HIS A 37 2.17 1.20 -1.08
C HIS A 37 1.48 1.83 0.14
N TRP A 38 0.62 2.82 -0.11
CA TRP A 38 -0.13 3.55 0.90
C TRP A 38 -1.42 2.82 1.33
N GLY A 39 -1.34 1.50 1.39
CA GLY A 39 -2.38 0.63 1.92
C GLY A 39 -2.26 0.46 3.43
N PRO A 40 -3.21 -0.24 4.08
CA PRO A 40 -3.10 -0.62 5.48
C PRO A 40 -1.80 -1.37 5.76
N LYS A 41 -1.09 -1.00 6.80
CA LYS A 41 0.16 -1.66 7.22
C LYS A 41 -0.16 -2.78 8.19
N ALA A 42 -0.32 -3.97 7.68
CA ALA A 42 -0.63 -5.14 8.49
C ALA A 42 0.64 -5.95 8.80
N LYS A 43 0.77 -6.40 10.03
CA LYS A 43 1.78 -7.40 10.43
C LYS A 43 1.35 -8.76 9.90
N ILE A 44 1.47 -8.95 8.61
CA ILE A 44 1.11 -10.20 7.91
C ILE A 44 2.41 -10.89 7.52
N GLN A 45 2.45 -12.20 7.72
CA GLN A 45 3.55 -12.98 7.19
C GLN A 45 3.46 -12.97 5.65
N ILE A 46 4.38 -12.26 5.03
CA ILE A 46 4.51 -12.24 3.57
C ILE A 46 5.22 -13.53 3.15
N PRO A 47 4.77 -14.22 2.09
CA PRO A 47 5.48 -15.35 1.55
C PRO A 47 6.94 -14.99 1.23
N LYS A 48 7.84 -15.96 1.36
CA LYS A 48 9.26 -15.72 1.12
C LYS A 48 9.51 -15.26 -0.32
N GLU A 49 10.55 -14.47 -0.52
CA GLU A 49 10.89 -13.88 -1.84
C GLU A 49 11.05 -14.93 -2.95
N ASP A 50 11.55 -16.13 -2.63
CA ASP A 50 11.72 -17.25 -3.55
C ASP A 50 10.39 -17.89 -4.00
N GLU A 51 9.29 -17.60 -3.32
CA GLU A 51 7.94 -18.02 -3.72
C GLU A 51 7.29 -17.07 -4.73
N PHE A 52 7.93 -15.95 -5.06
CA PHE A 52 7.40 -14.98 -6.00
C PHE A 52 8.01 -15.12 -7.40
N ASP A 53 7.14 -15.28 -8.37
CA ASP A 53 7.47 -15.06 -9.79
C ASP A 53 7.51 -13.55 -10.09
N CYS A 54 8.26 -13.15 -11.12
CA CYS A 54 8.32 -11.75 -11.58
C CYS A 54 6.95 -11.15 -11.90
N PHE A 55 5.99 -11.97 -12.34
CA PHE A 55 4.67 -11.53 -12.81
C PHE A 55 3.51 -12.07 -11.99
N LYS A 56 3.73 -13.07 -11.17
CA LYS A 56 2.68 -13.75 -10.41
C LYS A 56 2.97 -13.69 -8.92
N LEU A 57 1.93 -13.38 -8.15
CA LEU A 57 1.91 -13.54 -6.71
C LEU A 57 1.13 -14.81 -6.38
N ASN A 58 1.68 -15.66 -5.52
CA ASN A 58 1.07 -16.94 -5.14
C ASN A 58 -0.07 -16.80 -4.11
N TYR A 59 -0.41 -15.58 -3.75
CA TYR A 59 -1.54 -15.31 -2.88
C TYR A 59 -2.56 -14.41 -3.58
N MET A 60 -3.81 -14.58 -3.24
CA MET A 60 -4.89 -13.75 -3.75
C MET A 60 -5.51 -12.96 -2.60
N GLY A 61 -5.59 -11.66 -2.80
CA GLY A 61 -6.40 -10.77 -1.98
C GLY A 61 -7.61 -10.29 -2.79
N ASN A 62 -8.75 -10.19 -2.16
CA ASN A 62 -9.95 -9.62 -2.75
C ASN A 62 -10.29 -8.30 -2.06
N GLY A 63 -10.45 -7.24 -2.84
CA GLY A 63 -10.89 -5.94 -2.34
C GLY A 63 -12.38 -5.73 -2.59
N HIS A 64 -13.06 -5.18 -1.59
CA HIS A 64 -14.48 -4.85 -1.67
C HIS A 64 -14.73 -3.43 -1.22
N THR A 65 -15.44 -2.66 -2.03
CA THR A 65 -15.88 -1.31 -1.69
C THR A 65 -17.32 -1.37 -1.20
N LEU A 66 -17.55 -0.84 -0.01
CA LEU A 66 -18.87 -0.77 0.62
C LEU A 66 -19.50 0.60 0.45
N ILE A 67 -18.71 1.66 0.59
CA ILE A 67 -19.13 3.05 0.40
C ILE A 67 -18.09 3.74 -0.47
N PHE A 68 -18.55 4.46 -1.48
CA PHE A 68 -17.70 5.34 -2.30
C PHE A 68 -18.51 6.54 -2.77
N ASN A 69 -18.08 7.72 -2.35
CA ASN A 69 -18.60 9.00 -2.86
C ASN A 69 -17.50 10.07 -2.80
N LYS A 70 -17.85 11.29 -3.14
CA LYS A 70 -16.89 12.41 -3.22
C LYS A 70 -16.04 12.61 -1.95
N TYR A 71 -16.59 12.30 -0.78
CA TYR A 71 -15.98 12.62 0.51
C TYR A 71 -15.66 11.40 1.37
N ASN A 72 -16.18 10.24 0.99
CA ASN A 72 -16.05 9.05 1.82
C ASN A 72 -15.71 7.82 0.99
N TYR A 73 -14.79 7.05 1.50
CA TYR A 73 -14.53 5.68 1.10
C TYR A 73 -14.61 4.77 2.33
N PHE A 74 -15.25 3.64 2.18
CA PHE A 74 -15.20 2.55 3.13
C PHE A 74 -15.16 1.22 2.38
N GLY A 75 -14.20 0.39 2.72
CA GLY A 75 -14.03 -0.90 2.08
C GLY A 75 -13.18 -1.84 2.92
N TYR A 76 -13.01 -3.05 2.44
CA TYR A 76 -12.15 -4.04 3.05
C TYR A 76 -11.39 -4.83 2.01
N ALA A 77 -10.31 -5.46 2.44
CA ALA A 77 -9.60 -6.48 1.68
C ALA A 77 -9.50 -7.75 2.52
N ASP A 78 -9.78 -8.87 1.88
CA ASP A 78 -9.50 -10.20 2.42
C ASP A 78 -8.14 -10.65 1.88
N PHE A 79 -7.26 -11.04 2.78
CA PHE A 79 -5.91 -11.40 2.46
C PHE A 79 -5.48 -12.61 3.30
N ASN A 80 -5.26 -13.75 2.64
CA ASN A 80 -4.94 -15.02 3.32
C ASN A 80 -5.90 -15.36 4.49
N GLY A 81 -7.21 -15.17 4.26
CA GLY A 81 -8.24 -15.43 5.27
C GLY A 81 -8.33 -14.39 6.39
N LYS A 82 -7.63 -13.28 6.28
CA LYS A 82 -7.65 -12.17 7.22
C LYS A 82 -8.26 -10.95 6.58
N ARG A 83 -9.13 -10.26 7.30
CA ARG A 83 -9.85 -9.08 6.81
C ARG A 83 -9.31 -7.80 7.41
N ILE A 84 -9.04 -6.83 6.54
CA ILE A 84 -8.59 -5.50 6.91
C ILE A 84 -9.55 -4.49 6.30
N TYR A 85 -10.02 -3.57 7.12
CA TYR A 85 -10.90 -2.48 6.72
C TYR A 85 -10.12 -1.17 6.61
N ARG A 86 -10.54 -0.34 5.66
CA ARG A 86 -10.07 1.04 5.52
C ARG A 86 -11.25 1.97 5.34
N LYS A 87 -11.23 3.05 6.12
CA LYS A 87 -12.15 4.17 6.00
C LYS A 87 -11.36 5.43 5.69
N ILE A 88 -11.84 6.21 4.73
CA ILE A 88 -11.25 7.49 4.37
C ILE A 88 -12.36 8.52 4.36
N ILE A 89 -12.14 9.63 5.04
CA ILE A 89 -13.06 10.77 5.08
C ILE A 89 -12.29 12.02 4.66
N ILE A 90 -12.89 12.78 3.75
CA ILE A 90 -12.37 14.09 3.34
C ILE A 90 -13.32 15.15 3.91
N HIS A 91 -12.80 15.99 4.79
CA HIS A 91 -13.57 17.04 5.43
C HIS A 91 -12.70 18.26 5.68
N ASP A 92 -13.17 19.45 5.29
CA ASP A 92 -12.52 20.76 5.54
C ASP A 92 -11.03 20.83 5.17
N GLY A 93 -10.66 20.18 4.04
CA GLY A 93 -9.26 20.14 3.56
C GLY A 93 -8.39 19.11 4.28
N GLU A 94 -8.94 18.33 5.18
CA GLU A 94 -8.27 17.24 5.87
C GLU A 94 -8.66 15.89 5.27
N VAL A 95 -7.73 14.95 5.31
CA VAL A 95 -7.96 13.54 4.92
C VAL A 95 -7.71 12.67 6.13
N LEU A 96 -8.80 12.13 6.69
CA LEU A 96 -8.72 11.18 7.79
C LEU A 96 -8.72 9.75 7.23
N ILE A 97 -7.76 8.95 7.66
CA ILE A 97 -7.66 7.53 7.31
C ILE A 97 -7.67 6.71 8.58
N GLU A 98 -8.58 5.75 8.62
CA GLU A 98 -8.69 4.76 9.69
C GLU A 98 -8.58 3.36 9.09
N ASP A 99 -7.61 2.60 9.57
CA ASP A 99 -7.46 1.18 9.27
C ASP A 99 -7.77 0.37 10.52
N PHE A 100 -8.53 -0.71 10.37
CA PHE A 100 -8.82 -1.61 11.47
C PHE A 100 -9.02 -3.05 11.02
N SER A 101 -8.75 -3.99 11.92
CA SER A 101 -8.92 -5.42 11.71
C SER A 101 -9.15 -6.12 13.04
N ASN A 102 -9.94 -7.19 13.02
CA ASN A 102 -10.04 -8.14 14.13
C ASN A 102 -9.11 -9.35 13.95
N ASP A 103 -8.49 -9.47 12.79
CA ASP A 103 -7.74 -10.68 12.39
C ASP A 103 -6.23 -10.48 12.44
N VAL A 104 -5.77 -9.23 12.39
CA VAL A 104 -4.34 -8.88 12.36
C VAL A 104 -4.06 -7.59 13.12
N ASP A 105 -2.86 -7.50 13.68
CA ASP A 105 -2.34 -6.26 14.21
C ASP A 105 -1.96 -5.33 13.06
N LEU A 106 -2.36 -4.07 13.17
CA LEU A 106 -2.00 -3.02 12.23
C LEU A 106 -0.91 -2.14 12.83
N GLU A 107 -0.02 -1.66 11.97
CA GLU A 107 0.96 -0.64 12.33
C GLU A 107 0.34 0.74 12.14
N GLU A 108 0.57 1.63 13.09
CA GLU A 108 0.19 3.03 12.94
C GLU A 108 1.12 3.73 11.94
N TYR A 109 0.57 4.63 11.15
CA TYR A 109 1.36 5.54 10.34
C TYR A 109 1.95 6.62 11.25
N THR A 110 3.28 6.71 11.33
CA THR A 110 3.96 7.78 12.07
C THR A 110 4.15 9.03 11.25
N SER A 111 4.21 8.89 9.94
CA SER A 111 4.23 10.00 8.98
C SER A 111 3.83 9.50 7.59
N TRP A 112 3.34 10.42 6.77
CA TRP A 112 3.13 10.13 5.36
C TRP A 112 4.49 10.02 4.67
N GLY A 113 4.83 8.85 4.16
CA GLY A 113 6.06 8.61 3.38
C GLY A 113 7.17 7.86 4.09
N GLU A 114 7.02 7.58 5.38
CA GLU A 114 8.00 6.76 6.11
C GLU A 114 7.31 5.56 6.74
N SER A 115 7.87 4.38 6.55
CA SER A 115 7.46 3.24 7.35
C SER A 115 8.00 3.42 8.78
N ASN A 116 7.31 2.89 9.78
CA ASN A 116 7.74 2.91 11.18
C ASN A 116 9.15 2.31 11.38
N ASN A 117 9.64 1.57 10.42
CA ASN A 117 10.96 0.92 10.45
C ASN A 117 12.06 1.78 9.80
N GLY A 118 11.79 3.04 9.43
CA GLY A 118 12.77 3.90 8.76
C GLY A 118 13.15 3.41 7.36
N THR A 119 12.34 2.55 6.76
CA THR A 119 12.60 2.03 5.42
C THR A 119 12.45 3.15 4.41
N LYS A 120 13.52 3.46 3.71
CA LYS A 120 13.49 4.42 2.62
C LYS A 120 12.65 3.86 1.47
N ILE A 121 11.54 4.53 1.15
CA ILE A 121 10.73 4.19 -0.02
C ILE A 121 11.41 4.75 -1.26
N LEU A 122 11.75 3.87 -2.18
CA LEU A 122 12.28 4.25 -3.49
C LEU A 122 11.11 4.57 -4.42
N PHE A 123 11.28 5.57 -5.27
CA PHE A 123 10.32 5.89 -6.31
C PHE A 123 10.89 5.57 -7.69
N SER A 124 10.06 5.02 -8.56
CA SER A 124 10.41 4.79 -9.94
C SER A 124 9.84 5.91 -10.81
N ASN A 125 10.72 6.58 -11.54
CA ASN A 125 10.36 7.59 -12.55
C ASN A 125 10.25 6.96 -13.96
N GLY A 126 10.03 5.66 -14.03
CA GLY A 126 9.95 4.87 -15.24
C GLY A 126 10.78 3.60 -15.14
N TYR A 127 10.70 2.76 -16.17
CA TYR A 127 11.39 1.49 -16.20
C TYR A 127 12.91 1.66 -15.98
N LYS A 128 13.47 0.91 -15.03
CA LYS A 128 14.88 0.96 -14.59
C LYS A 128 15.37 2.32 -14.05
N ARG A 129 14.47 3.24 -13.70
CA ARG A 129 14.82 4.52 -13.09
C ARG A 129 14.31 4.54 -11.65
N VAL A 130 15.19 4.19 -10.72
CA VAL A 130 14.91 4.17 -9.27
C VAL A 130 15.73 5.28 -8.61
N ASN A 131 15.07 6.11 -7.83
CA ASN A 131 15.68 7.22 -7.08
C ASN A 131 15.70 6.91 -5.59
#